data_3133716480c1214a328aa7dc1145f782
#
_entry.id   3133716480c1214a328aa7dc1145f782
#
_cell.length_a   1.000
_cell.length_b   1.000
_cell.length_c   1.000
_cell.angle_alpha   90.00
_cell.angle_beta   90.00
_cell.angle_gamma   90.00
#
_symmetry.space_group_name_H-M   'P 1'
#
loop_
_entity.id
_entity.type
_entity.pdbx_description
1 polymer ?
#
loop_
_entity_poly.entity_id
_entity_poly.type
_entity_poly.pdbx_seq_one_letter_code
_entity_poly.pdbx_strand_id
1 'polypeptide(L)'
;MPKSYHSIAMHKIKLFLPIILISFCTAQLKLQGFVFHDRNGNGVMDQTESGIGGQRVSNGEDIVLSDKSGHFSISAQQNDVIFIIKPPNWDILTNEFGIPNFFHNVRMNPSAAYLKYKAFETALLPETIYFPLVQSKVERKFQAIISGDPQPRDSIEIQYYREEIIAKMLVEKDMDFYVPLGDIMYDDLSLYPYYLEQVGTLGIPIWHVLGNHDLNYRAKNDSEAHETWNSFFGPDYYSFEYGDVHFIAMNTVYYEGWNTEENKRGNYMGLLTETQLTWLENDLKYVSGNDRIVLLSHIPIISDVYQGERVEVTNRDALFQLLADHKYLLGLSGHMHYIENMYITDTHGWNQKTSFQNMVLGAACGAWWYGPLQADGIPYAYHYDGTPNGYFNFKFSRNVYHYDFVPGASDPNITFRISTPEGKVPYAMTDTMQIAVNVFYGSENTVVTCTLDDQSLHLEKQFHAEDPFMNRIIQNNPDHYPEMENMPINNHMWMGKTGKLAKGQHVLRVKVVNDNGTVEKQVKIFEVF
;
A
#
# COMPACT_ATOMS: atom_id res chain seq x y z
N MET A 1 -7.29 -81.75 31.31
CA MET A 1 -5.84 -81.50 31.30
C MET A 1 -5.64 -80.17 30.51
N PRO A 2 -5.28 -79.05 31.17
CA PRO A 2 -5.09 -77.78 30.46
C PRO A 2 -3.61 -77.62 30.04
N LYS A 3 -3.41 -77.23 28.81
CA LYS A 3 -2.08 -76.88 28.25
C LYS A 3 -1.68 -75.48 28.69
N SER A 4 -0.51 -75.38 29.31
CA SER A 4 0.15 -74.15 29.69
C SER A 4 0.75 -73.44 28.46
N TYR A 5 0.43 -72.15 28.25
CA TYR A 5 1.12 -71.29 27.31
C TYR A 5 2.16 -70.45 28.06
N HIS A 6 3.42 -70.61 27.67
CA HIS A 6 4.51 -69.76 28.11
C HIS A 6 4.50 -68.44 27.34
N SER A 7 4.37 -67.32 28.05
CA SER A 7 4.52 -65.98 27.52
C SER A 7 6.01 -65.61 27.42
N ILE A 8 6.50 -65.36 26.23
CA ILE A 8 7.84 -64.82 25.97
C ILE A 8 7.72 -63.28 26.00
N ALA A 9 8.31 -62.68 27.03
CA ALA A 9 8.41 -61.23 27.14
C ALA A 9 9.47 -60.70 26.15
N MET A 10 9.04 -60.00 25.11
CA MET A 10 9.93 -59.25 24.24
C MET A 10 10.34 -57.94 24.92
N HIS A 11 11.61 -57.81 25.27
CA HIS A 11 12.21 -56.57 25.71
C HIS A 11 12.34 -55.64 24.48
N LYS A 12 11.59 -54.51 24.48
CA LYS A 12 11.78 -53.42 23.53
C LYS A 12 13.01 -52.63 23.90
N ILE A 13 14.09 -52.79 23.19
CA ILE A 13 15.26 -51.94 23.24
C ILE A 13 14.85 -50.59 22.59
N LYS A 14 14.73 -49.52 23.39
CA LYS A 14 14.60 -48.17 22.90
C LYS A 14 15.99 -47.69 22.46
N LEU A 15 16.21 -47.68 21.13
CA LEU A 15 17.36 -47.00 20.55
C LEU A 15 17.13 -45.48 20.68
N PHE A 16 17.89 -44.82 21.56
CA PHE A 16 17.99 -43.36 21.58
C PHE A 16 18.97 -42.95 20.47
N LEU A 17 18.43 -42.45 19.35
CA LEU A 17 19.23 -41.73 18.36
C LEU A 17 19.45 -40.30 18.92
N PRO A 18 20.69 -39.86 19.12
CA PRO A 18 20.91 -38.45 19.43
C PRO A 18 20.58 -37.62 18.20
N ILE A 19 19.61 -36.73 18.31
CA ILE A 19 19.38 -35.67 17.32
C ILE A 19 20.54 -34.70 17.47
N ILE A 20 21.52 -34.78 16.57
CA ILE A 20 22.55 -33.77 16.43
C ILE A 20 21.86 -32.56 15.77
N LEU A 21 21.47 -31.56 16.55
CA LEU A 21 21.16 -30.23 16.07
C LEU A 21 22.45 -29.64 15.47
N ILE A 22 22.58 -29.73 14.14
CA ILE A 22 23.59 -28.97 13.42
C ILE A 22 23.05 -27.54 13.39
N SER A 23 23.49 -26.69 14.32
CA SER A 23 23.37 -25.24 14.19
C SER A 23 24.21 -24.84 12.97
N PHE A 24 23.56 -24.48 11.86
CA PHE A 24 24.22 -23.74 10.81
C PHE A 24 24.53 -22.35 11.38
N CYS A 25 25.77 -22.16 11.82
CA CYS A 25 26.29 -20.85 12.14
C CYS A 25 26.43 -20.11 10.80
N THR A 26 25.42 -19.32 10.42
CA THR A 26 25.56 -18.37 9.32
C THR A 26 26.64 -17.38 9.72
N ALA A 27 27.65 -17.20 8.87
CA ALA A 27 28.71 -16.25 9.13
C ALA A 27 28.12 -14.84 9.23
N GLN A 28 28.06 -14.31 10.45
CA GLN A 28 27.59 -12.95 10.70
C GLN A 28 28.76 -12.00 10.46
N LEU A 29 28.59 -11.07 9.50
CA LEU A 29 29.55 -10.00 9.24
C LEU A 29 29.30 -8.84 10.20
N LYS A 30 30.35 -8.13 10.56
CA LYS A 30 30.26 -6.86 11.27
C LYS A 30 30.65 -5.74 10.32
N LEU A 31 29.68 -4.99 9.87
CA LEU A 31 29.85 -3.85 8.97
C LEU A 31 30.01 -2.56 9.79
N GLN A 32 30.75 -1.63 9.22
CA GLN A 32 30.99 -0.32 9.81
C GLN A 32 30.63 0.76 8.80
N GLY A 33 30.29 1.95 9.30
CA GLY A 33 29.97 3.07 8.44
C GLY A 33 29.89 4.39 9.17
N PHE A 34 29.56 5.41 8.41
CA PHE A 34 29.41 6.78 8.90
C PHE A 34 28.12 7.40 8.40
N VAL A 35 27.42 8.09 9.31
CA VAL A 35 26.38 9.05 8.96
C VAL A 35 27.01 10.44 9.04
N PHE A 36 26.94 11.24 7.98
CA PHE A 36 27.63 12.52 7.92
C PHE A 36 26.78 13.62 7.30
N HIS A 37 27.12 14.87 7.66
CA HIS A 37 26.49 16.06 7.12
C HIS A 37 27.14 16.38 5.75
N ASP A 38 26.48 15.96 4.70
CA ASP A 38 26.84 16.32 3.33
C ASP A 38 26.40 17.78 3.06
N ARG A 39 27.36 18.69 3.14
CA ARG A 39 27.09 20.15 3.03
C ARG A 39 26.97 20.62 1.61
N ASN A 40 27.62 19.95 0.68
CA ASN A 40 27.67 20.32 -0.73
C ASN A 40 26.74 19.47 -1.61
N GLY A 41 26.09 18.44 -1.04
CA GLY A 41 25.14 17.58 -1.73
C GLY A 41 25.77 16.64 -2.77
N ASN A 42 27.07 16.28 -2.60
CA ASN A 42 27.76 15.44 -3.56
C ASN A 42 27.75 13.93 -3.24
N GLY A 43 27.19 13.55 -2.06
CA GLY A 43 27.09 12.18 -1.60
C GLY A 43 28.41 11.55 -1.12
N VAL A 44 29.49 12.33 -1.01
CA VAL A 44 30.83 11.86 -0.63
C VAL A 44 31.28 12.58 0.63
N MET A 45 31.79 11.83 1.62
CA MET A 45 32.30 12.43 2.85
C MET A 45 33.62 13.15 2.61
N ASP A 46 33.57 14.48 2.53
CA ASP A 46 34.73 15.35 2.33
C ASP A 46 35.47 15.64 3.66
N GLN A 47 36.76 16.08 3.57
CA GLN A 47 37.58 16.34 4.76
C GLN A 47 36.98 17.43 5.70
N THR A 48 36.15 18.31 5.18
CA THR A 48 35.51 19.42 5.92
C THR A 48 34.17 19.07 6.50
N GLU A 49 33.66 17.89 6.21
CA GLU A 49 32.37 17.41 6.65
C GLU A 49 32.47 16.64 7.97
N SER A 50 31.41 16.70 8.73
CA SER A 50 31.38 16.13 10.08
C SER A 50 30.36 15.01 10.18
N GLY A 51 30.69 13.99 10.96
CA GLY A 51 29.72 12.96 11.32
C GLY A 51 28.55 13.51 12.12
N ILE A 52 27.42 12.82 12.02
CA ILE A 52 26.17 13.13 12.72
C ILE A 52 25.91 12.00 13.71
N GLY A 53 25.89 12.30 15.01
CA GLY A 53 25.59 11.33 16.06
C GLY A 53 24.10 11.14 16.31
N GLY A 54 23.75 9.96 16.84
CA GLY A 54 22.38 9.63 17.24
C GLY A 54 21.44 9.28 16.10
N GLN A 55 21.96 9.02 14.91
CA GLN A 55 21.15 8.59 13.77
C GLN A 55 20.90 7.09 13.81
N ARG A 56 19.69 6.68 13.47
CA ARG A 56 19.23 5.29 13.49
C ARG A 56 19.62 4.58 12.19
N VAL A 57 20.41 3.50 12.32
CA VAL A 57 20.78 2.61 11.23
C VAL A 57 20.30 1.21 11.53
N SER A 58 19.68 0.56 10.57
CA SER A 58 19.06 -0.76 10.72
C SER A 58 19.61 -1.77 9.71
N ASN A 59 19.50 -3.07 10.07
CA ASN A 59 19.71 -4.22 9.19
C ASN A 59 18.41 -4.99 8.90
N GLY A 60 17.26 -4.41 9.28
CA GLY A 60 15.95 -5.07 9.17
C GLY A 60 15.52 -5.85 10.43
N GLU A 61 16.38 -5.96 11.46
CA GLU A 61 16.04 -6.54 12.77
C GLU A 61 16.51 -5.62 13.90
N ASP A 62 17.82 -5.35 13.93
CA ASP A 62 18.45 -4.46 14.90
C ASP A 62 18.44 -3.00 14.43
N ILE A 63 18.40 -2.07 15.40
CA ILE A 63 18.63 -0.65 15.18
C ILE A 63 19.77 -0.18 16.07
N VAL A 64 20.82 0.37 15.46
CA VAL A 64 21.96 0.97 16.14
C VAL A 64 21.99 2.48 15.95
N LEU A 65 22.58 3.19 16.90
CA LEU A 65 22.77 4.64 16.79
C LEU A 65 24.22 4.95 16.41
N SER A 66 24.39 5.93 15.51
CA SER A 66 25.71 6.50 15.25
C SER A 66 26.24 7.23 16.49
N ASP A 67 27.54 7.16 16.72
CA ASP A 67 28.24 7.87 17.77
C ASP A 67 28.44 9.37 17.44
N LYS A 68 29.06 10.14 18.33
CA LYS A 68 29.29 11.58 18.13
C LYS A 68 30.13 11.93 16.88
N SER A 69 30.92 10.98 16.38
CA SER A 69 31.69 11.13 15.15
C SER A 69 30.92 10.66 13.91
N GLY A 70 29.67 10.24 14.07
CA GLY A 70 28.83 9.66 13.03
C GLY A 70 29.10 8.19 12.75
N HIS A 71 30.06 7.57 13.43
CA HIS A 71 30.40 6.17 13.23
C HIS A 71 29.33 5.23 13.81
N PHE A 72 29.02 4.16 13.07
CA PHE A 72 28.17 3.06 13.52
C PHE A 72 28.80 1.71 13.18
N SER A 73 28.35 0.66 13.90
CA SER A 73 28.73 -0.71 13.62
C SER A 73 27.51 -1.61 13.79
N ILE A 74 27.20 -2.38 12.75
CA ILE A 74 26.00 -3.22 12.69
C ILE A 74 26.36 -4.62 12.19
N SER A 75 25.65 -5.63 12.69
CA SER A 75 25.75 -7.01 12.20
C SER A 75 25.00 -7.14 10.85
N ALA A 76 25.48 -7.99 9.97
CA ALA A 76 24.80 -8.28 8.71
C ALA A 76 24.96 -9.75 8.32
N GLN A 77 23.95 -10.25 7.61
CA GLN A 77 23.88 -11.59 7.03
C GLN A 77 23.70 -11.51 5.50
N GLN A 78 23.70 -12.67 4.85
CA GLN A 78 23.36 -12.76 3.43
C GLN A 78 21.92 -12.22 3.21
N ASN A 79 21.78 -11.40 2.18
CA ASN A 79 20.53 -10.75 1.75
C ASN A 79 20.03 -9.60 2.65
N ASP A 80 20.76 -9.21 3.68
CA ASP A 80 20.40 -8.03 4.45
C ASP A 80 20.50 -6.77 3.60
N VAL A 81 19.66 -5.80 3.94
CA VAL A 81 19.76 -4.43 3.46
C VAL A 81 20.03 -3.54 4.67
N ILE A 82 21.17 -2.85 4.65
CA ILE A 82 21.49 -1.86 5.70
C ILE A 82 20.94 -0.52 5.29
N PHE A 83 20.13 0.10 6.14
CA PHE A 83 19.47 1.34 5.81
C PHE A 83 19.44 2.33 6.98
N ILE A 84 19.38 3.61 6.63
CA ILE A 84 19.18 4.68 7.60
C ILE A 84 17.68 5.03 7.68
N ILE A 85 17.15 5.19 8.89
CA ILE A 85 15.82 5.73 9.10
C ILE A 85 15.90 7.24 8.96
N LYS A 86 15.26 7.80 7.91
CA LYS A 86 15.31 9.25 7.63
C LYS A 86 14.79 10.05 8.82
N PRO A 87 15.59 10.89 9.43
CA PRO A 87 15.15 11.74 10.53
C PRO A 87 14.41 13.00 10.01
N PRO A 88 13.59 13.69 10.86
CA PRO A 88 12.68 14.74 10.40
C PRO A 88 13.38 16.06 10.02
N ASN A 89 14.63 16.26 10.45
CA ASN A 89 15.42 17.48 10.22
C ASN A 89 16.59 17.29 9.23
N TRP A 90 16.57 16.19 8.51
CA TRP A 90 17.56 15.87 7.51
C TRP A 90 16.89 15.31 6.26
N ASP A 91 17.38 15.70 5.10
CA ASP A 91 16.97 15.14 3.82
C ASP A 91 17.99 14.12 3.35
N ILE A 92 17.50 13.14 2.61
CA ILE A 92 18.29 12.12 1.93
C ILE A 92 18.30 12.47 0.45
N LEU A 93 19.48 12.52 -0.16
CA LEU A 93 19.62 12.71 -1.59
C LEU A 93 18.92 11.57 -2.34
N THR A 94 18.29 11.89 -3.45
CA THR A 94 17.71 10.90 -4.35
C THR A 94 18.63 10.65 -5.54
N ASN A 95 18.51 9.47 -6.15
CA ASN A 95 19.05 9.24 -7.46
C ASN A 95 18.19 9.95 -8.55
N GLU A 96 18.58 9.80 -9.81
CA GLU A 96 17.88 10.38 -10.97
C GLU A 96 16.42 9.94 -11.15
N PHE A 97 16.04 8.84 -10.51
CA PHE A 97 14.67 8.28 -10.54
C PHE A 97 13.82 8.66 -9.31
N GLY A 98 14.33 9.53 -8.45
CA GLY A 98 13.63 9.92 -7.22
C GLY A 98 13.76 8.92 -6.06
N ILE A 99 14.52 7.82 -6.21
CA ILE A 99 14.75 6.87 -5.13
C ILE A 99 15.72 7.46 -4.10
N PRO A 100 15.35 7.57 -2.81
CA PRO A 100 16.25 8.03 -1.76
C PRO A 100 17.45 7.09 -1.58
N ASN A 101 18.64 7.66 -1.42
CA ASN A 101 19.89 6.93 -1.21
C ASN A 101 20.05 6.54 0.27
N PHE A 102 19.11 5.76 0.79
CA PHE A 102 19.01 5.43 2.23
C PHE A 102 19.44 4.01 2.58
N PHE A 103 19.90 3.22 1.60
CA PHE A 103 20.18 1.80 1.81
C PHE A 103 21.42 1.30 1.10
N HIS A 104 21.96 0.18 1.59
CA HIS A 104 23.03 -0.60 0.98
C HIS A 104 22.73 -2.09 1.07
N ASN A 105 22.74 -2.77 -0.07
CA ASN A 105 22.58 -4.23 -0.11
C ASN A 105 23.83 -4.97 0.37
N VAL A 106 23.65 -6.07 1.09
CA VAL A 106 24.71 -6.98 1.53
C VAL A 106 24.53 -8.33 0.85
N ARG A 107 25.45 -8.69 -0.03
CA ARG A 107 25.40 -9.93 -0.81
C ARG A 107 26.73 -10.68 -0.72
N MET A 108 26.72 -11.84 -0.09
CA MET A 108 27.90 -12.72 -0.02
C MET A 108 28.05 -13.58 -1.27
N ASN A 109 26.95 -13.80 -1.99
CA ASN A 109 26.88 -14.62 -3.19
C ASN A 109 26.07 -13.88 -4.29
N PRO A 110 26.34 -14.19 -5.57
CA PRO A 110 25.49 -13.70 -6.65
C PRO A 110 24.08 -14.27 -6.56
N SER A 111 23.17 -13.69 -7.34
CA SER A 111 21.79 -14.16 -7.50
C SER A 111 21.74 -15.63 -7.89
N ALA A 112 20.80 -16.37 -7.29
CA ALA A 112 20.64 -17.78 -7.59
C ALA A 112 20.25 -18.00 -9.07
N ALA A 113 20.83 -19.02 -9.69
CA ALA A 113 20.66 -19.27 -11.13
C ALA A 113 19.20 -19.55 -11.56
N TYR A 114 18.35 -20.00 -10.64
CA TYR A 114 16.95 -20.32 -10.91
C TYR A 114 16.03 -19.09 -10.84
N LEU A 115 16.47 -17.96 -10.29
CA LEU A 115 15.68 -16.73 -10.26
C LEU A 115 15.42 -16.22 -11.68
N LYS A 116 14.19 -15.78 -11.94
CA LYS A 116 13.81 -15.22 -13.25
C LYS A 116 14.52 -13.88 -13.50
N TYR A 117 14.55 -13.03 -12.47
CA TYR A 117 15.18 -11.71 -12.52
C TYR A 117 16.37 -11.71 -11.57
N LYS A 118 17.59 -11.74 -12.13
CA LYS A 118 18.82 -11.76 -11.36
C LYS A 118 19.31 -10.32 -11.16
N ALA A 119 19.35 -9.90 -9.90
CA ALA A 119 19.72 -8.54 -9.55
C ALA A 119 21.22 -8.35 -9.30
N PHE A 120 21.91 -9.40 -8.86
CA PHE A 120 23.31 -9.34 -8.46
C PHE A 120 24.14 -10.41 -9.21
N GLU A 121 25.05 -9.96 -10.07
CA GLU A 121 25.93 -10.87 -10.81
C GLU A 121 27.10 -11.36 -9.95
N THR A 122 27.50 -10.58 -8.94
CA THR A 122 28.63 -10.87 -8.05
C THR A 122 28.26 -10.59 -6.60
N ALA A 123 29.09 -11.03 -5.66
CA ALA A 123 28.99 -10.61 -4.27
C ALA A 123 29.13 -9.08 -4.16
N LEU A 124 28.35 -8.49 -3.25
CA LEU A 124 28.34 -7.06 -2.94
C LEU A 124 28.54 -6.88 -1.43
N LEU A 125 29.79 -6.65 -1.02
CA LEU A 125 30.16 -6.42 0.37
C LEU A 125 30.79 -5.03 0.48
N PRO A 126 30.09 -4.04 1.06
CA PRO A 126 30.67 -2.72 1.24
C PRO A 126 31.78 -2.76 2.31
N GLU A 127 32.94 -2.18 2.03
CA GLU A 127 34.03 -2.05 3.00
C GLU A 127 33.64 -1.07 4.12
N THR A 128 33.02 0.02 3.76
CA THR A 128 32.50 1.04 4.67
C THR A 128 31.21 1.60 4.08
N ILE A 129 30.19 1.73 4.91
CA ILE A 129 28.88 2.27 4.52
C ILE A 129 28.83 3.76 4.85
N TYR A 130 28.36 4.57 3.91
CA TYR A 130 28.18 6.00 4.09
C TYR A 130 26.73 6.41 3.86
N PHE A 131 26.17 7.14 4.84
CA PHE A 131 24.85 7.75 4.72
C PHE A 131 24.99 9.28 4.73
N PRO A 132 24.98 9.93 3.56
CA PRO A 132 24.98 11.37 3.43
C PRO A 132 23.62 11.94 3.82
N LEU A 133 23.60 12.92 4.70
CA LEU A 133 22.40 13.67 5.08
C LEU A 133 22.59 15.16 4.84
N VAL A 134 21.63 15.78 4.19
CA VAL A 134 21.59 17.23 3.96
C VAL A 134 20.70 17.87 5.02
N GLN A 135 21.21 18.89 5.71
CA GLN A 135 20.43 19.52 6.76
C GLN A 135 19.20 20.25 6.20
N SER A 136 18.04 19.91 6.71
CA SER A 136 16.78 20.56 6.37
C SER A 136 16.10 21.14 7.61
N LYS A 137 15.04 21.95 7.38
CA LYS A 137 14.18 22.41 8.47
C LYS A 137 13.14 21.35 8.76
N VAL A 138 12.76 21.23 10.04
CA VAL A 138 11.60 20.41 10.40
C VAL A 138 10.33 21.09 9.87
N GLU A 139 9.85 20.64 8.73
CA GLU A 139 8.58 21.09 8.17
C GLU A 139 7.44 20.34 8.84
N ARG A 140 6.67 21.05 9.68
CA ARG A 140 5.50 20.49 10.37
C ARG A 140 4.22 20.52 9.53
N LYS A 141 4.31 21.12 8.36
CA LYS A 141 3.27 21.10 7.33
C LYS A 141 3.92 20.63 6.06
N PHE A 142 3.46 19.53 5.55
CA PHE A 142 3.97 18.93 4.33
C PHE A 142 2.85 18.19 3.60
N GLN A 143 3.08 17.84 2.35
CA GLN A 143 2.11 17.19 1.50
C GLN A 143 2.72 15.94 0.84
N ALA A 144 1.95 14.89 0.75
CA ALA A 144 2.37 13.64 0.12
C ALA A 144 1.32 13.18 -0.90
N ILE A 145 1.78 12.72 -2.04
CA ILE A 145 0.95 11.93 -2.95
C ILE A 145 1.03 10.48 -2.48
N ILE A 146 -0.10 9.81 -2.35
CA ILE A 146 -0.15 8.38 -2.01
C ILE A 146 -1.16 7.70 -2.93
N SER A 147 -0.73 6.63 -3.59
CA SER A 147 -1.61 5.82 -4.45
C SER A 147 -1.51 4.35 -4.11
N GLY A 148 -2.56 3.59 -4.37
CA GLY A 148 -2.41 2.15 -4.56
C GLY A 148 -1.72 1.84 -5.89
N ASP A 149 -1.65 0.64 -6.19
CA ASP A 149 -1.14 -0.17 -7.29
C ASP A 149 -0.99 0.58 -8.64
N PRO A 150 0.22 1.01 -9.03
CA PRO A 150 0.50 1.42 -10.40
C PRO A 150 0.25 0.30 -11.42
N GLN A 151 0.70 -0.86 -11.17
CA GLN A 151 0.51 -2.21 -11.73
C GLN A 151 0.30 -2.30 -13.26
N PRO A 152 1.07 -1.58 -14.11
CA PRO A 152 1.00 -1.76 -15.54
C PRO A 152 1.52 -3.15 -15.94
N ARG A 153 0.85 -3.78 -16.92
CA ARG A 153 1.18 -5.11 -17.42
C ARG A 153 2.29 -5.11 -18.46
N ASP A 154 2.44 -3.99 -19.15
CA ASP A 154 3.40 -3.82 -20.24
C ASP A 154 3.82 -2.35 -20.42
N SER A 155 4.65 -2.10 -21.42
CA SER A 155 5.12 -0.76 -21.73
C SER A 155 4.03 0.20 -22.22
N ILE A 156 2.92 -0.29 -22.76
CA ILE A 156 1.80 0.53 -23.22
C ILE A 156 1.04 1.03 -22.00
N GLU A 157 0.77 0.17 -21.03
CA GLU A 157 0.11 0.58 -19.79
C GLU A 157 0.98 1.48 -18.92
N ILE A 158 2.32 1.36 -18.98
CA ILE A 158 3.21 2.36 -18.37
C ILE A 158 3.00 3.74 -19.01
N GLN A 159 2.76 3.80 -20.34
CA GLN A 159 2.43 5.07 -20.99
C GLN A 159 1.06 5.60 -20.57
N TYR A 160 0.05 4.72 -20.42
CA TYR A 160 -1.26 5.13 -19.90
C TYR A 160 -1.13 5.68 -18.47
N TYR A 161 -0.40 5.00 -17.61
CA TYR A 161 -0.10 5.47 -16.25
C TYR A 161 0.59 6.84 -16.27
N ARG A 162 1.56 7.05 -17.18
CA ARG A 162 2.22 8.34 -17.35
C ARG A 162 1.24 9.44 -17.72
N GLU A 163 0.40 9.21 -18.74
CA GLU A 163 -0.49 10.23 -19.28
C GLU A 163 -1.67 10.56 -18.33
N GLU A 164 -2.21 9.57 -17.64
CA GLU A 164 -3.38 9.77 -16.78
C GLU A 164 -3.01 10.14 -15.33
N ILE A 165 -1.96 9.57 -14.78
CA ILE A 165 -1.63 9.67 -13.36
C ILE A 165 -0.42 10.59 -13.15
N ILE A 166 0.75 10.26 -13.72
CA ILE A 166 1.96 11.06 -13.50
C ILE A 166 1.79 12.48 -14.04
N ALA A 167 1.18 12.66 -15.20
CA ALA A 167 0.93 13.99 -15.76
C ALA A 167 0.06 14.87 -14.86
N LYS A 168 -0.88 14.28 -14.11
CA LYS A 168 -1.67 15.01 -13.11
C LYS A 168 -0.86 15.29 -11.84
N MET A 169 -0.06 14.34 -11.38
CA MET A 169 0.84 14.56 -10.24
C MET A 169 1.82 15.71 -10.51
N LEU A 170 2.31 15.85 -11.74
CA LEU A 170 3.22 16.93 -12.15
C LEU A 170 2.63 18.35 -12.06
N VAL A 171 1.30 18.49 -12.10
CA VAL A 171 0.65 19.81 -11.94
C VAL A 171 0.31 20.13 -10.48
N GLU A 172 0.40 19.15 -9.58
CA GLU A 172 0.28 19.38 -8.14
C GLU A 172 1.48 20.21 -7.66
N LYS A 173 1.20 21.10 -6.71
CA LYS A 173 2.24 22.00 -6.17
C LYS A 173 2.59 21.63 -4.76
N ASP A 174 3.85 21.90 -4.41
CA ASP A 174 4.35 21.79 -3.04
C ASP A 174 4.22 20.38 -2.46
N MET A 175 4.38 19.33 -3.30
CA MET A 175 4.43 17.94 -2.87
C MET A 175 5.83 17.59 -2.41
N ASP A 176 5.95 17.06 -1.19
CA ASP A 176 7.24 16.74 -0.58
C ASP A 176 7.74 15.34 -0.97
N PHE A 177 6.81 14.38 -1.20
CA PHE A 177 7.16 13.03 -1.65
C PHE A 177 5.95 12.29 -2.23
N TYR A 178 6.24 11.15 -2.88
CA TYR A 178 5.24 10.21 -3.39
C TYR A 178 5.42 8.82 -2.77
N VAL A 179 4.31 8.11 -2.52
CA VAL A 179 4.28 6.72 -2.04
C VAL A 179 3.33 5.88 -2.90
N PRO A 180 3.83 5.01 -3.77
CA PRO A 180 3.05 3.91 -4.35
C PRO A 180 3.00 2.74 -3.36
N LEU A 181 1.79 2.23 -3.07
CA LEU A 181 1.53 1.22 -2.04
C LEU A 181 1.62 -0.22 -2.58
N GLY A 182 2.68 -0.53 -3.31
CA GLY A 182 2.95 -1.88 -3.81
C GLY A 182 2.37 -2.16 -5.19
N ASP A 183 2.64 -3.37 -5.67
CA ASP A 183 2.29 -3.81 -7.02
C ASP A 183 2.72 -2.77 -8.07
N ILE A 184 4.03 -2.48 -8.04
CA ILE A 184 4.62 -1.48 -8.94
C ILE A 184 4.50 -1.93 -10.39
N MET A 185 4.64 -3.24 -10.66
CA MET A 185 4.42 -3.89 -11.94
C MET A 185 3.48 -5.09 -11.79
N TYR A 186 2.90 -5.54 -12.92
CA TYR A 186 2.16 -6.79 -12.97
C TYR A 186 3.11 -7.94 -13.38
N ASP A 187 3.76 -8.60 -12.41
CA ASP A 187 4.60 -9.79 -12.57
C ASP A 187 5.87 -9.64 -13.47
N ASP A 188 6.04 -8.58 -14.25
CA ASP A 188 7.21 -8.38 -15.10
C ASP A 188 8.18 -7.34 -14.53
N LEU A 189 9.06 -7.79 -13.64
CA LEU A 189 10.03 -6.92 -12.96
C LEU A 189 11.12 -6.37 -13.91
N SER A 190 11.22 -6.87 -15.15
CA SER A 190 12.12 -6.30 -16.15
C SER A 190 11.70 -4.90 -16.62
N LEU A 191 10.46 -4.50 -16.31
CA LEU A 191 9.91 -3.19 -16.63
C LEU A 191 10.22 -2.10 -15.58
N TYR A 192 10.77 -2.45 -14.41
CA TYR A 192 11.17 -1.47 -13.39
C TYR A 192 11.99 -0.29 -13.93
N PRO A 193 13.02 -0.49 -14.77
CA PRO A 193 13.77 0.65 -15.30
C PRO A 193 12.88 1.63 -16.09
N TYR A 194 11.96 1.12 -16.91
CA TYR A 194 11.08 1.98 -17.69
C TYR A 194 10.03 2.71 -16.82
N TYR A 195 9.49 2.03 -15.81
CA TYR A 195 8.63 2.68 -14.81
C TYR A 195 9.38 3.79 -14.08
N LEU A 196 10.59 3.53 -13.61
CA LEU A 196 11.43 4.48 -12.87
C LEU A 196 11.76 5.73 -13.70
N GLU A 197 12.04 5.58 -15.00
CA GLU A 197 12.19 6.71 -15.92
C GLU A 197 10.95 7.62 -15.94
N GLN A 198 9.74 7.03 -15.85
CA GLN A 198 8.51 7.82 -15.88
C GLN A 198 8.27 8.53 -14.55
N VAL A 199 8.31 7.81 -13.43
CA VAL A 199 8.01 8.40 -12.11
C VAL A 199 9.11 9.35 -11.64
N GLY A 200 10.36 9.14 -12.06
CA GLY A 200 11.47 10.04 -11.77
C GLY A 200 11.27 11.47 -12.29
N THR A 201 10.42 11.64 -13.33
CA THR A 201 10.05 12.97 -13.84
C THR A 201 9.32 13.84 -12.79
N LEU A 202 8.77 13.26 -11.73
CA LEU A 202 8.16 14.00 -10.62
C LEU A 202 9.17 14.87 -9.88
N GLY A 203 10.45 14.49 -9.86
CA GLY A 203 11.53 15.26 -9.24
C GLY A 203 11.43 15.39 -7.71
N ILE A 204 10.66 14.54 -7.07
CA ILE A 204 10.49 14.45 -5.61
C ILE A 204 10.90 13.06 -5.12
N PRO A 205 11.22 12.87 -3.81
CA PRO A 205 11.47 11.56 -3.24
C PRO A 205 10.28 10.60 -3.42
N ILE A 206 10.58 9.34 -3.77
CA ILE A 206 9.56 8.29 -3.95
C ILE A 206 9.89 7.13 -3.01
N TRP A 207 8.97 6.85 -2.08
CA TRP A 207 9.08 5.80 -1.06
C TRP A 207 8.21 4.60 -1.45
N HIS A 208 8.81 3.58 -2.05
CA HIS A 208 8.05 2.43 -2.57
C HIS A 208 7.72 1.41 -1.48
N VAL A 209 6.49 0.88 -1.52
CA VAL A 209 6.05 -0.25 -0.70
C VAL A 209 6.02 -1.51 -1.57
N LEU A 210 6.41 -2.66 -1.04
CA LEU A 210 6.40 -3.93 -1.76
C LEU A 210 4.98 -4.50 -1.86
N GLY A 211 4.60 -4.95 -3.07
CA GLY A 211 3.36 -5.69 -3.33
C GLY A 211 3.59 -7.15 -3.74
N ASN A 212 2.51 -7.92 -3.87
CA ASN A 212 2.62 -9.33 -4.22
C ASN A 212 3.04 -9.58 -5.68
N HIS A 213 2.80 -8.62 -6.58
CA HIS A 213 3.28 -8.70 -7.96
C HIS A 213 4.74 -8.24 -8.13
N ASP A 214 5.37 -7.69 -7.09
CA ASP A 214 6.77 -7.28 -7.08
C ASP A 214 7.75 -8.40 -6.68
N LEU A 215 7.25 -9.62 -6.49
CA LEU A 215 8.03 -10.77 -6.08
C LEU A 215 8.72 -11.49 -7.24
N ASN A 216 9.94 -11.94 -7.03
CA ASN A 216 10.57 -12.87 -7.94
C ASN A 216 10.04 -14.28 -7.70
N TYR A 217 8.94 -14.61 -8.33
CA TYR A 217 8.18 -15.86 -8.07
C TYR A 217 8.95 -17.18 -8.28
N ARG A 218 10.14 -17.15 -8.91
CA ARG A 218 11.01 -18.34 -9.00
C ARG A 218 11.83 -18.57 -7.74
N ALA A 219 11.78 -17.68 -6.77
CA ALA A 219 12.42 -17.82 -5.47
C ALA A 219 11.87 -19.02 -4.70
N LYS A 220 12.71 -19.67 -3.91
CA LYS A 220 12.34 -20.86 -3.12
C LYS A 220 11.72 -20.54 -1.78
N ASN A 221 11.85 -19.30 -1.35
CA ASN A 221 11.34 -18.80 -0.07
C ASN A 221 11.10 -17.30 -0.16
N ASP A 222 10.48 -16.75 0.86
CA ASP A 222 10.11 -15.35 0.99
C ASP A 222 11.32 -14.41 0.82
N SER A 223 12.36 -14.59 1.62
CA SER A 223 13.55 -13.71 1.60
C SER A 223 14.24 -13.63 0.22
N GLU A 224 14.30 -14.74 -0.53
CA GLU A 224 14.86 -14.73 -1.88
C GLU A 224 13.92 -14.02 -2.88
N ALA A 225 12.62 -13.99 -2.62
CA ALA A 225 11.64 -13.37 -3.52
C ALA A 225 11.80 -11.84 -3.60
N HIS A 226 12.36 -11.23 -2.57
CA HIS A 226 12.57 -9.79 -2.49
C HIS A 226 13.89 -9.32 -3.15
N GLU A 227 14.73 -10.22 -3.63
CA GLU A 227 16.08 -9.87 -4.12
C GLU A 227 16.06 -8.82 -5.25
N THR A 228 15.17 -8.99 -6.23
CA THR A 228 15.03 -8.02 -7.33
C THR A 228 14.51 -6.68 -6.82
N TRP A 229 13.52 -6.69 -5.94
CA TRP A 229 13.03 -5.49 -5.25
C TRP A 229 14.16 -4.75 -4.52
N ASN A 230 14.92 -5.46 -3.69
CA ASN A 230 15.99 -4.86 -2.90
C ASN A 230 17.06 -4.16 -3.76
N SER A 231 17.27 -4.60 -5.00
CA SER A 231 18.24 -3.98 -5.89
C SER A 231 17.79 -2.63 -6.44
N PHE A 232 16.49 -2.39 -6.56
CA PHE A 232 15.92 -1.16 -7.09
C PHE A 232 15.44 -0.20 -5.99
N PHE A 233 14.75 -0.72 -4.98
CA PHE A 233 13.99 0.08 -4.02
C PHE A 233 14.51 0.00 -2.58
N GLY A 234 15.45 -0.90 -2.30
CA GLY A 234 15.99 -1.09 -0.95
C GLY A 234 15.23 -2.11 -0.12
N PRO A 235 15.16 -1.94 1.20
CA PRO A 235 14.50 -2.90 2.09
C PRO A 235 13.01 -3.02 1.76
N ASP A 236 12.46 -4.19 1.97
CA ASP A 236 11.04 -4.49 1.77
C ASP A 236 10.14 -3.95 2.89
N TYR A 237 10.72 -3.57 4.04
CA TYR A 237 10.09 -2.78 5.09
C TYR A 237 11.09 -1.81 5.73
N TYR A 238 10.62 -0.64 6.09
CA TYR A 238 11.45 0.45 6.63
C TYR A 238 10.57 1.56 7.21
N SER A 239 11.20 2.56 7.82
CA SER A 239 10.52 3.78 8.29
C SER A 239 11.27 5.05 7.90
N PHE A 240 10.53 6.16 7.87
CA PHE A 240 11.06 7.49 7.61
C PHE A 240 10.19 8.56 8.26
N GLU A 241 10.76 9.72 8.51
CA GLU A 241 10.07 10.81 9.23
C GLU A 241 9.97 12.07 8.39
N TYR A 242 8.80 12.72 8.46
CA TYR A 242 8.56 14.09 8.02
C TYR A 242 7.81 14.85 9.12
N GLY A 243 8.39 15.95 9.61
CA GLY A 243 7.81 16.71 10.70
C GLY A 243 7.58 15.86 11.97
N ASP A 244 6.34 15.86 12.44
CA ASP A 244 5.91 15.10 13.63
C ASP A 244 5.16 13.80 13.19
N VAL A 245 5.48 13.27 12.00
CA VAL A 245 4.87 12.05 11.43
C VAL A 245 5.93 10.99 11.17
N HIS A 246 5.70 9.80 11.68
CA HIS A 246 6.52 8.62 11.47
C HIS A 246 5.79 7.69 10.51
N PHE A 247 6.36 7.49 9.32
CA PHE A 247 5.84 6.60 8.28
C PHE A 247 6.53 5.25 8.39
N ILE A 248 5.74 4.19 8.38
CA ILE A 248 6.23 2.81 8.44
C ILE A 248 5.75 2.08 7.19
N ALA A 249 6.66 1.84 6.25
CA ALA A 249 6.42 0.95 5.13
C ALA A 249 6.58 -0.50 5.62
N MET A 250 5.49 -1.26 5.58
CA MET A 250 5.45 -2.65 6.03
C MET A 250 5.39 -3.60 4.84
N ASN A 251 6.19 -4.65 4.86
CA ASN A 251 5.97 -5.79 4.00
C ASN A 251 4.86 -6.66 4.60
N THR A 252 3.68 -6.60 4.00
CA THR A 252 2.52 -7.41 4.39
C THR A 252 2.33 -8.63 3.51
N VAL A 253 3.28 -8.93 2.62
CA VAL A 253 3.22 -10.06 1.68
C VAL A 253 4.22 -11.12 2.09
N TYR A 254 3.75 -12.25 2.58
CA TYR A 254 4.57 -13.43 2.82
C TYR A 254 4.40 -14.43 1.69
N TYR A 255 5.50 -14.87 1.08
CA TYR A 255 5.52 -15.80 -0.07
C TYR A 255 6.05 -17.17 0.32
N GLU A 256 5.27 -18.22 0.07
CA GLU A 256 5.66 -19.62 0.40
C GLU A 256 6.79 -20.18 -0.47
N GLY A 257 7.20 -19.46 -1.53
CA GLY A 257 8.22 -19.92 -2.47
C GLY A 257 7.65 -20.73 -3.64
N TRP A 258 8.52 -21.01 -4.63
CA TRP A 258 8.19 -21.77 -5.82
C TRP A 258 7.84 -23.24 -5.47
N ASN A 259 6.64 -23.67 -5.83
CA ASN A 259 6.24 -25.06 -5.68
C ASN A 259 6.92 -25.94 -6.76
N THR A 260 7.96 -26.68 -6.35
CA THR A 260 8.76 -27.51 -7.25
C THR A 260 8.02 -28.78 -7.70
N GLU A 261 7.09 -29.30 -6.90
CA GLU A 261 6.31 -30.49 -7.23
C GLU A 261 5.31 -30.23 -8.36
N GLU A 262 4.62 -29.08 -8.27
CA GLU A 262 3.63 -28.67 -9.25
C GLU A 262 4.21 -27.77 -10.35
N ASN A 263 5.49 -27.39 -10.24
CA ASN A 263 6.20 -26.50 -11.14
C ASN A 263 5.43 -25.19 -11.41
N LYS A 264 4.92 -24.58 -10.33
CA LYS A 264 4.18 -23.33 -10.37
C LYS A 264 4.59 -22.41 -9.22
N ARG A 265 4.19 -21.13 -9.28
CA ARG A 265 4.36 -20.25 -8.13
C ARG A 265 3.56 -20.74 -6.93
N GLY A 266 4.13 -20.59 -5.73
CA GLY A 266 3.45 -20.87 -4.48
C GLY A 266 2.41 -19.80 -4.14
N ASN A 267 1.76 -19.97 -3.00
CA ASN A 267 0.82 -18.99 -2.52
C ASN A 267 1.54 -17.81 -1.84
N TYR A 268 0.82 -16.73 -1.70
CA TYR A 268 1.17 -15.65 -0.78
C TYR A 268 0.02 -15.41 0.20
N MET A 269 0.33 -14.80 1.33
CA MET A 269 -0.66 -14.42 2.34
C MET A 269 -0.30 -13.10 3.00
N GLY A 270 -1.29 -12.44 3.57
CA GLY A 270 -1.10 -11.27 4.41
C GLY A 270 -0.50 -11.67 5.76
N LEU A 271 0.81 -11.45 5.95
CA LEU A 271 1.51 -11.82 7.19
C LEU A 271 2.71 -10.90 7.44
N LEU A 272 2.87 -10.47 8.68
CA LEU A 272 4.08 -9.83 9.18
C LEU A 272 5.01 -10.90 9.76
N THR A 273 6.24 -11.00 9.26
CA THR A 273 7.22 -11.97 9.79
C THR A 273 7.64 -11.61 11.21
N GLU A 274 8.10 -12.58 11.99
CA GLU A 274 8.61 -12.34 13.35
C GLU A 274 9.79 -11.37 13.37
N THR A 275 10.67 -11.45 12.37
CA THR A 275 11.80 -10.52 12.21
C THR A 275 11.30 -9.09 12.02
N GLN A 276 10.30 -8.88 11.15
CA GLN A 276 9.70 -7.56 10.93
C GLN A 276 9.00 -7.03 12.20
N LEU A 277 8.28 -7.88 12.93
CA LEU A 277 7.64 -7.49 14.19
C LEU A 277 8.69 -7.10 15.24
N THR A 278 9.81 -7.83 15.33
CA THR A 278 10.93 -7.48 16.21
C THR A 278 11.56 -6.14 15.83
N TRP A 279 11.79 -5.93 14.52
CA TRP A 279 12.27 -4.65 14.01
C TRP A 279 11.31 -3.51 14.33
N LEU A 280 10.01 -3.70 14.13
CA LEU A 280 8.99 -2.70 14.42
C LEU A 280 8.96 -2.35 15.92
N GLU A 281 9.06 -3.34 16.81
CA GLU A 281 9.21 -3.11 18.26
C GLU A 281 10.45 -2.25 18.57
N ASN A 282 11.57 -2.50 17.88
CA ASN A 282 12.78 -1.72 18.04
C ASN A 282 12.65 -0.29 17.52
N ASP A 283 11.97 -0.08 16.38
CA ASP A 283 11.76 1.23 15.78
C ASP A 283 10.81 2.11 16.62
N LEU A 284 9.71 1.53 17.10
CA LEU A 284 8.72 2.24 17.93
C LEU A 284 9.29 2.76 19.26
N LYS A 285 10.41 2.22 19.76
CA LYS A 285 11.10 2.76 20.96
C LYS A 285 11.59 4.20 20.78
N TYR A 286 11.74 4.64 19.54
CA TYR A 286 12.20 5.99 19.22
C TYR A 286 11.05 6.93 18.80
N VAL A 287 9.82 6.43 18.73
CA VAL A 287 8.64 7.20 18.31
C VAL A 287 7.89 7.69 19.54
N SER A 288 7.61 9.00 19.61
CA SER A 288 6.82 9.56 20.69
C SER A 288 5.36 9.13 20.61
N GLY A 289 4.72 8.79 21.72
CA GLY A 289 3.30 8.48 21.77
C GLY A 289 2.37 9.64 21.32
N ASN A 290 2.92 10.84 21.11
CA ASN A 290 2.20 11.99 20.56
C ASN A 290 2.44 12.22 19.06
N ASP A 291 3.39 11.53 18.46
CA ASP A 291 3.63 11.60 17.03
C ASP A 291 2.56 10.78 16.29
N ARG A 292 2.27 11.19 15.06
CA ARG A 292 1.41 10.38 14.20
C ARG A 292 2.22 9.24 13.59
N ILE A 293 1.69 8.04 13.65
CA ILE A 293 2.19 6.90 12.89
C ILE A 293 1.27 6.69 11.67
N VAL A 294 1.87 6.62 10.50
CA VAL A 294 1.21 6.23 9.25
C VAL A 294 1.75 4.88 8.83
N LEU A 295 0.88 3.88 8.87
CA LEU A 295 1.18 2.52 8.42
C LEU A 295 0.92 2.45 6.92
N LEU A 296 1.97 2.18 6.14
CA LEU A 296 1.92 2.03 4.70
C LEU A 296 2.09 0.54 4.38
N SER A 297 1.13 -0.07 3.72
CA SER A 297 1.17 -1.49 3.39
C SER A 297 0.59 -1.75 2.02
N HIS A 298 0.89 -2.90 1.43
CA HIS A 298 0.20 -3.32 0.22
C HIS A 298 -1.09 -4.05 0.58
N ILE A 299 -1.00 -5.25 1.16
CA ILE A 299 -2.20 -5.95 1.67
C ILE A 299 -2.74 -5.17 2.89
N PRO A 300 -4.04 -4.87 2.93
CA PRO A 300 -4.67 -4.15 4.03
C PRO A 300 -4.46 -4.83 5.39
N ILE A 301 -4.37 -4.06 6.46
CA ILE A 301 -4.37 -4.59 7.82
C ILE A 301 -5.66 -5.38 8.04
N ILE A 302 -6.78 -4.83 7.58
CA ILE A 302 -8.11 -5.43 7.60
C ILE A 302 -8.99 -4.80 6.52
N SER A 303 -9.98 -5.54 6.01
CA SER A 303 -11.04 -5.07 5.13
C SER A 303 -12.40 -5.59 5.59
N ASP A 304 -13.42 -4.73 5.54
CA ASP A 304 -14.82 -5.11 5.79
C ASP A 304 -15.52 -5.61 4.50
N VAL A 305 -14.92 -5.39 3.33
CA VAL A 305 -15.49 -5.82 2.05
C VAL A 305 -15.19 -7.29 1.78
N TYR A 306 -13.93 -7.68 1.89
CA TYR A 306 -13.49 -9.07 1.71
C TYR A 306 -12.61 -9.51 2.86
N GLN A 307 -12.67 -10.80 3.19
CA GLN A 307 -11.87 -11.42 4.24
C GLN A 307 -11.10 -12.63 3.69
N GLY A 308 -9.96 -12.89 4.27
CA GLY A 308 -9.15 -14.06 3.97
C GLY A 308 -7.65 -13.79 3.98
N GLU A 309 -6.88 -14.85 4.04
CA GLU A 309 -5.43 -14.80 4.20
C GLU A 309 -4.67 -14.08 3.09
N ARG A 310 -5.27 -13.89 1.91
CA ARG A 310 -4.67 -13.19 0.78
C ARG A 310 -5.09 -11.72 0.67
N VAL A 311 -6.04 -11.28 1.48
CA VAL A 311 -6.67 -9.95 1.35
C VAL A 311 -6.51 -9.09 2.61
N GLU A 312 -6.08 -9.67 3.73
CA GLU A 312 -5.83 -8.96 4.98
C GLU A 312 -4.68 -9.60 5.77
N VAL A 313 -4.09 -8.83 6.70
CA VAL A 313 -3.01 -9.32 7.57
C VAL A 313 -3.56 -10.29 8.60
N THR A 314 -3.12 -11.55 8.54
CA THR A 314 -3.63 -12.65 9.37
C THR A 314 -3.19 -12.56 10.83
N ASN A 315 -1.99 -12.03 11.10
CA ASN A 315 -1.44 -11.87 12.45
C ASN A 315 -1.46 -10.41 12.94
N ARG A 316 -2.46 -9.62 12.50
CA ARG A 316 -2.63 -8.21 12.90
C ARG A 316 -2.73 -7.97 14.41
N ASP A 317 -3.11 -8.98 15.20
CA ASP A 317 -3.16 -8.87 16.65
C ASP A 317 -1.77 -8.55 17.25
N ALA A 318 -0.69 -9.10 16.69
CA ALA A 318 0.67 -8.78 17.09
C ALA A 318 1.03 -7.31 16.76
N LEU A 319 0.64 -6.83 15.58
CA LEU A 319 0.78 -5.42 15.19
C LEU A 319 0.01 -4.51 16.16
N PHE A 320 -1.24 -4.84 16.47
CA PHE A 320 -2.07 -4.05 17.38
C PHE A 320 -1.48 -3.96 18.80
N GLN A 321 -0.85 -5.03 19.27
CA GLN A 321 -0.15 -5.04 20.57
C GLN A 321 1.03 -4.05 20.57
N LEU A 322 1.83 -4.00 19.50
CA LEU A 322 2.96 -3.08 19.38
C LEU A 322 2.50 -1.60 19.30
N LEU A 323 1.36 -1.36 18.67
CA LEU A 323 0.82 -0.01 18.45
C LEU A 323 -0.02 0.51 19.63
N ALA A 324 -0.30 -0.31 20.65
CA ALA A 324 -1.28 -0.01 21.69
C ALA A 324 -1.02 1.29 22.48
N ASP A 325 0.24 1.69 22.63
CA ASP A 325 0.63 2.90 23.37
C ASP A 325 0.68 4.17 22.47
N HIS A 326 0.40 4.03 21.17
CA HIS A 326 0.42 5.14 20.20
C HIS A 326 -1.00 5.63 19.92
N LYS A 327 -1.19 6.93 20.10
CA LYS A 327 -2.53 7.54 20.08
C LYS A 327 -3.02 7.91 18.68
N TYR A 328 -2.10 8.30 17.79
CA TYR A 328 -2.45 8.88 16.49
C TYR A 328 -2.00 7.93 15.37
N LEU A 329 -2.90 7.07 14.92
CA LEU A 329 -2.64 6.07 13.90
C LEU A 329 -3.42 6.39 12.62
N LEU A 330 -2.88 5.97 11.48
CA LEU A 330 -3.54 5.96 10.17
C LEU A 330 -3.00 4.77 9.38
N GLY A 331 -3.86 3.90 8.89
CA GLY A 331 -3.51 2.81 7.97
C GLY A 331 -3.83 3.19 6.53
N LEU A 332 -2.90 2.96 5.61
CA LEU A 332 -3.07 3.19 4.17
C LEU A 332 -2.56 1.97 3.40
N SER A 333 -3.38 1.44 2.49
CA SER A 333 -3.05 0.24 1.73
C SER A 333 -3.55 0.28 0.28
N GLY A 334 -3.05 -0.63 -0.56
CA GLY A 334 -3.46 -0.87 -1.93
C GLY A 334 -4.15 -2.23 -2.09
N HIS A 335 -3.69 -3.04 -3.10
CA HIS A 335 -4.02 -4.44 -3.33
C HIS A 335 -5.43 -4.74 -3.87
N MET A 336 -6.44 -4.05 -3.38
CA MET A 336 -7.82 -4.53 -3.55
C MET A 336 -8.53 -4.02 -4.80
N HIS A 337 -7.94 -3.07 -5.53
CA HIS A 337 -8.54 -2.45 -6.72
C HIS A 337 -9.97 -1.92 -6.51
N TYR A 338 -10.24 -1.46 -5.29
CA TYR A 338 -11.41 -0.68 -4.88
C TYR A 338 -10.99 0.27 -3.76
N ILE A 339 -11.83 1.27 -3.47
CA ILE A 339 -11.58 2.19 -2.35
C ILE A 339 -12.41 1.73 -1.15
N GLU A 340 -11.77 1.67 0.02
CA GLU A 340 -12.45 1.45 1.29
C GLU A 340 -11.95 2.46 2.33
N ASN A 341 -12.86 3.05 3.08
CA ASN A 341 -12.55 3.97 4.15
C ASN A 341 -13.34 3.57 5.39
N MET A 342 -12.63 3.02 6.36
CA MET A 342 -13.21 2.46 7.58
C MET A 342 -12.42 2.88 8.81
N TYR A 343 -12.96 2.62 10.00
CA TYR A 343 -12.28 2.84 11.27
C TYR A 343 -12.08 1.51 12.00
N ILE A 344 -10.83 1.21 12.33
CA ILE A 344 -10.49 0.03 13.14
C ILE A 344 -10.90 0.28 14.59
N THR A 345 -11.74 -0.60 15.11
CA THR A 345 -12.38 -0.54 16.43
C THR A 345 -12.19 -1.85 17.20
N ASP A 346 -12.84 -1.97 18.34
CA ASP A 346 -12.87 -3.20 19.15
C ASP A 346 -13.48 -4.40 18.40
N THR A 347 -14.41 -4.16 17.48
CA THR A 347 -14.98 -5.23 16.63
C THR A 347 -13.92 -5.86 15.70
N HIS A 348 -12.81 -5.15 15.46
CA HIS A 348 -11.69 -5.59 14.64
C HIS A 348 -10.51 -6.13 15.48
N GLY A 349 -10.69 -6.26 16.81
CA GLY A 349 -9.62 -6.67 17.72
C GLY A 349 -8.77 -5.51 18.27
N TRP A 350 -9.06 -4.25 17.90
CA TRP A 350 -8.37 -3.08 18.43
C TRP A 350 -8.93 -2.67 19.80
N ASN A 351 -8.31 -3.14 20.86
CA ASN A 351 -8.79 -2.99 22.23
C ASN A 351 -8.44 -1.64 22.89
N GLN A 352 -8.28 -0.57 22.09
CA GLN A 352 -8.00 0.77 22.58
C GLN A 352 -9.25 1.65 22.57
N LYS A 353 -9.24 2.73 23.37
CA LYS A 353 -10.40 3.64 23.51
C LYS A 353 -10.69 4.45 22.25
N THR A 354 -9.70 4.72 21.45
CA THR A 354 -9.81 5.51 20.22
C THR A 354 -9.63 4.61 19.02
N SER A 355 -10.59 4.60 18.12
CA SER A 355 -10.45 4.02 16.80
C SER A 355 -9.43 4.79 15.97
N PHE A 356 -8.90 4.17 14.92
CA PHE A 356 -8.10 4.86 13.92
C PHE A 356 -8.57 4.53 12.51
N GLN A 357 -8.39 5.48 11.61
CA GLN A 357 -8.80 5.34 10.21
C GLN A 357 -7.87 4.37 9.48
N ASN A 358 -8.46 3.48 8.70
CA ASN A 358 -7.79 2.54 7.81
C ASN A 358 -8.42 2.68 6.42
N MET A 359 -7.59 2.97 5.41
CA MET A 359 -8.05 3.21 4.05
C MET A 359 -7.34 2.27 3.08
N VAL A 360 -8.12 1.61 2.24
CA VAL A 360 -7.66 1.04 0.98
C VAL A 360 -7.82 2.14 -0.07
N LEU A 361 -6.73 2.57 -0.70
CA LEU A 361 -6.74 3.75 -1.57
C LEU A 361 -7.15 3.44 -3.02
N GLY A 362 -7.54 2.19 -3.29
CA GLY A 362 -7.74 1.72 -4.65
C GLY A 362 -6.41 1.55 -5.39
N ALA A 363 -6.47 1.47 -6.70
CA ALA A 363 -5.31 1.28 -7.55
C ALA A 363 -5.15 2.45 -8.53
N ALA A 364 -3.93 2.93 -8.75
CA ALA A 364 -3.68 3.95 -9.75
C ALA A 364 -3.95 3.43 -11.18
N CYS A 365 -3.89 2.11 -11.39
CA CYS A 365 -4.34 1.45 -12.62
C CYS A 365 -5.86 1.15 -12.67
N GLY A 366 -6.63 1.45 -11.61
CA GLY A 366 -8.01 0.97 -11.48
C GLY A 366 -8.08 -0.55 -11.44
N ALA A 367 -9.06 -1.16 -12.14
CA ALA A 367 -9.03 -2.59 -12.46
C ALA A 367 -8.46 -2.76 -13.87
N TRP A 368 -7.28 -2.21 -14.10
CA TRP A 368 -6.58 -2.04 -15.37
C TRP A 368 -7.35 -1.20 -16.41
N TRP A 369 -6.71 -0.92 -17.54
CA TRP A 369 -7.24 -0.11 -18.64
C TRP A 369 -8.14 -0.96 -19.57
N TYR A 370 -9.25 -1.48 -19.05
CA TYR A 370 -10.20 -2.34 -19.78
C TYR A 370 -11.45 -1.62 -20.25
N GLY A 371 -11.67 -0.38 -19.84
CA GLY A 371 -12.88 0.38 -20.15
C GLY A 371 -13.01 0.80 -21.62
N PRO A 372 -14.11 1.47 -21.97
CA PRO A 372 -14.26 2.10 -23.26
C PRO A 372 -13.15 3.11 -23.51
N LEU A 373 -12.80 3.34 -24.78
CA LEU A 373 -11.79 4.34 -25.14
C LEU A 373 -12.25 5.75 -24.82
N GLN A 374 -11.37 6.53 -24.24
CA GLN A 374 -11.51 7.98 -24.09
C GLN A 374 -11.18 8.69 -25.42
N ALA A 375 -11.35 10.02 -25.47
CA ALA A 375 -11.12 10.82 -26.68
C ALA A 375 -9.63 10.83 -27.11
N ASP A 376 -8.71 10.64 -26.19
CA ASP A 376 -7.26 10.53 -26.41
C ASP A 376 -6.80 9.11 -26.79
N GLY A 377 -7.71 8.13 -26.77
CA GLY A 377 -7.43 6.73 -27.10
C GLY A 377 -6.99 5.88 -25.92
N ILE A 378 -6.90 6.44 -24.70
CA ILE A 378 -6.62 5.67 -23.48
C ILE A 378 -7.92 5.02 -23.01
N PRO A 379 -7.94 3.71 -22.67
CA PRO A 379 -9.13 3.09 -22.09
C PRO A 379 -9.42 3.65 -20.69
N TYR A 380 -10.70 3.82 -20.32
CA TYR A 380 -11.04 4.12 -18.92
C TYR A 380 -10.57 3.01 -17.97
N ALA A 381 -9.99 3.40 -16.85
CA ALA A 381 -9.55 2.51 -15.78
C ALA A 381 -10.43 2.72 -14.54
N TYR A 382 -11.60 2.07 -14.50
CA TYR A 382 -12.46 2.09 -13.32
C TYR A 382 -12.02 1.01 -12.33
N HIS A 383 -12.13 1.31 -11.04
CA HIS A 383 -12.06 0.26 -10.01
C HIS A 383 -13.29 -0.65 -10.08
N TYR A 384 -13.18 -1.80 -9.43
CA TYR A 384 -14.29 -2.74 -9.34
C TYR A 384 -15.54 -2.16 -8.67
N ASP A 385 -15.41 -1.24 -7.73
CA ASP A 385 -16.47 -0.54 -7.01
C ASP A 385 -17.13 0.60 -7.83
N GLY A 386 -16.70 0.81 -9.08
CA GLY A 386 -17.18 1.86 -9.96
C GLY A 386 -16.53 3.22 -9.77
N THR A 387 -15.54 3.35 -8.88
CA THR A 387 -14.76 4.59 -8.78
C THR A 387 -13.76 4.70 -9.92
N PRO A 388 -13.37 5.90 -10.38
CA PRO A 388 -12.29 6.04 -11.34
C PRO A 388 -10.95 5.68 -10.68
N ASN A 389 -9.95 5.28 -11.49
CA ASN A 389 -8.57 5.22 -11.04
C ASN A 389 -8.08 6.60 -10.54
N GLY A 390 -7.00 6.64 -9.77
CA GLY A 390 -6.50 7.90 -9.25
C GLY A 390 -5.49 7.74 -8.13
N TYR A 391 -5.32 8.82 -7.37
CA TYR A 391 -4.45 8.89 -6.23
C TYR A 391 -5.02 9.84 -5.17
N PHE A 392 -4.39 9.88 -4.00
CA PHE A 392 -4.76 10.78 -2.92
C PHE A 392 -3.64 11.78 -2.64
N ASN A 393 -4.02 13.04 -2.42
CA ASN A 393 -3.16 14.07 -1.86
C ASN A 393 -3.40 14.18 -0.37
N PHE A 394 -2.41 13.80 0.44
CA PHE A 394 -2.44 13.94 1.89
C PHE A 394 -1.71 15.21 2.31
N LYS A 395 -2.37 16.02 3.15
CA LYS A 395 -1.83 17.25 3.74
C LYS A 395 -1.70 17.07 5.23
N PHE A 396 -0.48 17.02 5.72
CA PHE A 396 -0.18 16.84 7.13
C PHE A 396 0.10 18.19 7.81
N SER A 397 -0.37 18.33 9.04
CA SER A 397 -0.06 19.45 9.90
C SER A 397 0.11 18.95 11.33
N ARG A 398 1.34 18.71 11.76
CA ARG A 398 1.66 17.99 12.98
C ARG A 398 1.01 16.59 12.95
N ASN A 399 0.22 16.24 13.97
CA ASN A 399 -0.50 14.99 14.06
C ASN A 399 -1.92 15.00 13.45
N VAL A 400 -2.26 16.04 12.67
CA VAL A 400 -3.53 16.14 11.93
C VAL A 400 -3.26 15.99 10.44
N TYR A 401 -4.17 15.35 9.72
CA TYR A 401 -4.09 15.22 8.26
C TYR A 401 -5.44 15.52 7.62
N HIS A 402 -5.39 15.92 6.37
CA HIS A 402 -6.50 16.00 5.42
C HIS A 402 -6.09 15.28 4.15
N TYR A 403 -7.06 14.81 3.39
CA TYR A 403 -6.80 14.14 2.11
C TYR A 403 -7.87 14.52 1.09
N ASP A 404 -7.44 14.55 -0.17
CA ASP A 404 -8.29 14.78 -1.33
C ASP A 404 -8.01 13.67 -2.35
N PHE A 405 -9.07 13.07 -2.92
CA PHE A 405 -8.95 12.11 -4.02
C PHE A 405 -8.83 12.86 -5.35
N VAL A 406 -7.87 12.48 -6.17
CA VAL A 406 -7.65 13.03 -7.52
C VAL A 406 -7.87 11.90 -8.54
N PRO A 407 -9.00 11.91 -9.26
CA PRO A 407 -9.28 10.89 -10.27
C PRO A 407 -8.39 11.04 -11.51
N GLY A 408 -7.98 9.90 -12.09
CA GLY A 408 -7.16 9.83 -13.30
C GLY A 408 -7.92 10.30 -14.55
N ALA A 409 -8.84 9.49 -15.03
CA ALA A 409 -9.52 9.66 -16.32
C ALA A 409 -10.81 10.49 -16.29
N SER A 410 -11.27 10.95 -15.12
CA SER A 410 -12.56 11.65 -14.97
C SER A 410 -12.38 13.14 -14.79
N ASP A 411 -13.49 13.88 -14.75
CA ASP A 411 -13.51 15.26 -14.27
C ASP A 411 -12.84 15.30 -12.88
N PRO A 412 -11.78 16.11 -12.70
CA PRO A 412 -11.01 16.17 -11.47
C PRO A 412 -11.83 16.63 -10.24
N ASN A 413 -13.04 17.12 -10.45
CA ASN A 413 -13.91 17.57 -9.38
C ASN A 413 -14.99 16.54 -8.98
N ILE A 414 -14.96 15.33 -9.53
CA ILE A 414 -15.91 14.28 -9.18
C ILE A 414 -15.34 13.41 -8.05
N THR A 415 -15.96 13.48 -6.87
CA THR A 415 -15.65 12.61 -5.73
C THR A 415 -16.83 11.73 -5.30
N PHE A 416 -17.98 11.92 -5.98
CA PHE A 416 -19.10 11.00 -5.89
C PHE A 416 -19.88 10.99 -7.22
N ARG A 417 -20.65 9.95 -7.45
CA ARG A 417 -21.49 9.80 -8.65
C ARG A 417 -22.93 9.50 -8.25
N ILE A 418 -23.89 10.21 -8.87
CA ILE A 418 -25.29 9.78 -8.88
C ILE A 418 -25.44 8.72 -9.97
N SER A 419 -25.38 7.43 -9.58
CA SER A 419 -25.37 6.30 -10.51
C SER A 419 -26.73 5.99 -11.11
N THR A 420 -27.83 6.27 -10.39
CA THR A 420 -29.22 6.21 -10.87
C THR A 420 -30.04 7.36 -10.33
N PRO A 421 -31.06 7.82 -11.08
CA PRO A 421 -31.47 7.42 -12.43
C PRO A 421 -30.59 8.01 -13.52
N GLU A 422 -30.73 7.50 -14.76
CA GLU A 422 -30.14 8.11 -15.94
C GLU A 422 -31.19 8.60 -16.92
N GLY A 423 -31.02 9.84 -17.38
CA GLY A 423 -31.72 10.45 -18.53
C GLY A 423 -33.25 10.30 -18.50
N LYS A 424 -33.76 9.23 -19.11
CA LYS A 424 -35.20 8.97 -19.22
C LYS A 424 -35.62 7.70 -18.51
N VAL A 425 -36.67 7.80 -17.69
CA VAL A 425 -37.20 6.69 -16.88
C VAL A 425 -38.63 6.40 -17.28
N PRO A 426 -39.01 5.14 -17.63
CA PRO A 426 -40.38 4.77 -17.87
C PRO A 426 -41.25 4.98 -16.64
N TYR A 427 -42.44 5.57 -16.79
CA TYR A 427 -43.37 5.81 -15.67
C TYR A 427 -43.67 4.55 -14.87
N ALA A 428 -43.79 3.39 -15.53
CA ALA A 428 -44.05 2.10 -14.88
C ALA A 428 -42.93 1.64 -13.97
N MET A 429 -41.71 2.17 -14.12
CA MET A 429 -40.55 1.78 -13.30
C MET A 429 -40.37 2.66 -12.05
N THR A 430 -41.08 3.79 -11.93
CA THR A 430 -40.85 4.76 -10.84
C THR A 430 -41.14 4.18 -9.46
N ASP A 431 -42.15 3.30 -9.31
CA ASP A 431 -42.49 2.68 -8.02
C ASP A 431 -41.38 1.82 -7.42
N THR A 432 -40.50 1.29 -8.27
CA THR A 432 -39.39 0.42 -7.88
C THR A 432 -38.03 1.06 -8.06
N MET A 433 -37.99 2.28 -8.58
CA MET A 433 -36.76 2.99 -8.88
C MET A 433 -35.99 3.32 -7.60
N GLN A 434 -34.70 3.04 -7.62
CA GLN A 434 -33.77 3.43 -6.57
C GLN A 434 -32.93 4.61 -7.05
N ILE A 435 -32.72 5.59 -6.18
CA ILE A 435 -31.62 6.51 -6.28
C ILE A 435 -30.40 5.78 -5.71
N ALA A 436 -29.29 5.79 -6.45
CA ALA A 436 -28.01 5.23 -6.01
C ALA A 436 -26.93 6.28 -6.15
N VAL A 437 -26.22 6.54 -5.07
CA VAL A 437 -25.11 7.49 -4.98
C VAL A 437 -23.87 6.75 -4.53
N ASN A 438 -22.86 6.71 -5.38
CA ASN A 438 -21.55 6.17 -5.08
C ASN A 438 -20.65 7.31 -4.58
N VAL A 439 -20.26 7.29 -3.31
CA VAL A 439 -19.36 8.28 -2.70
C VAL A 439 -17.99 7.62 -2.60
N PHE A 440 -17.08 7.93 -3.50
CA PHE A 440 -15.86 7.17 -3.84
C PHE A 440 -14.95 6.79 -2.64
N TYR A 441 -14.93 7.59 -1.61
CA TYR A 441 -14.18 7.29 -0.37
C TYR A 441 -15.02 7.53 0.89
N GLY A 442 -16.35 7.31 0.77
CA GLY A 442 -17.28 7.50 1.88
C GLY A 442 -17.10 6.49 3.00
N SER A 443 -16.99 6.97 4.24
CA SER A 443 -16.90 6.18 5.46
C SER A 443 -18.27 6.10 6.19
N GLU A 444 -18.29 5.48 7.37
CA GLU A 444 -19.45 5.52 8.28
C GLU A 444 -19.76 6.92 8.82
N ASN A 445 -18.78 7.84 8.79
CA ASN A 445 -18.95 9.23 9.23
C ASN A 445 -19.38 10.17 8.09
N THR A 446 -19.46 9.69 6.85
CA THR A 446 -19.92 10.46 5.71
C THR A 446 -21.43 10.71 5.77
N VAL A 447 -21.84 11.97 5.59
CA VAL A 447 -23.24 12.37 5.59
C VAL A 447 -23.70 12.68 4.18
N VAL A 448 -24.66 11.90 3.67
CA VAL A 448 -25.30 12.12 2.37
C VAL A 448 -26.71 12.63 2.56
N THR A 449 -27.03 13.80 1.99
CA THR A 449 -28.37 14.37 1.97
C THR A 449 -28.87 14.48 0.54
N CYS A 450 -30.13 14.10 0.34
CA CYS A 450 -30.75 14.06 -0.97
C CYS A 450 -32.12 14.76 -0.96
N THR A 451 -32.43 15.51 -2.02
CA THR A 451 -33.77 16.02 -2.29
C THR A 451 -34.18 15.68 -3.71
N LEU A 452 -35.43 15.30 -3.89
CA LEU A 452 -36.10 15.09 -5.17
C LEU A 452 -37.27 16.08 -5.28
N ASP A 453 -37.23 16.97 -6.27
CA ASP A 453 -38.22 18.05 -6.45
C ASP A 453 -38.45 18.86 -5.16
N ASP A 454 -37.33 19.20 -4.49
CA ASP A 454 -37.30 19.92 -3.21
C ASP A 454 -37.91 19.18 -2.01
N GLN A 455 -38.34 17.92 -2.17
CA GLN A 455 -38.74 17.05 -1.08
C GLN A 455 -37.54 16.23 -0.60
N SER A 456 -37.38 16.11 0.73
CA SER A 456 -36.31 15.28 1.29
C SER A 456 -36.51 13.82 0.91
N LEU A 457 -35.44 13.19 0.40
CA LEU A 457 -35.38 11.77 0.09
C LEU A 457 -34.34 11.11 0.99
N HIS A 458 -34.76 10.12 1.76
CA HIS A 458 -33.86 9.37 2.63
C HIS A 458 -33.04 8.38 1.82
N LEU A 459 -31.70 8.45 1.98
CA LEU A 459 -30.74 7.48 1.45
C LEU A 459 -30.04 6.80 2.64
N GLU A 460 -29.93 5.49 2.57
CA GLU A 460 -29.20 4.68 3.55
C GLU A 460 -27.91 4.16 2.96
N LYS A 461 -26.81 4.19 3.74
CA LYS A 461 -25.55 3.54 3.38
C LYS A 461 -25.81 2.03 3.29
N GLN A 462 -25.41 1.46 2.16
CA GLN A 462 -25.52 0.03 1.91
C GLN A 462 -24.16 -0.61 2.06
N PHE A 463 -24.13 -1.75 2.74
CA PHE A 463 -22.97 -2.61 2.79
C PHE A 463 -23.09 -3.67 1.69
N HIS A 464 -21.97 -3.99 1.07
CA HIS A 464 -21.90 -4.98 0.01
C HIS A 464 -22.87 -4.69 -1.17
N ALA A 465 -22.88 -3.43 -1.63
CA ALA A 465 -23.72 -3.01 -2.73
C ALA A 465 -22.92 -2.91 -4.05
N GLU A 466 -23.58 -3.22 -5.14
CA GLU A 466 -23.04 -3.00 -6.49
C GLU A 466 -23.33 -1.58 -6.98
N ASP A 467 -22.41 -0.98 -7.76
CA ASP A 467 -22.69 0.28 -8.43
C ASP A 467 -23.45 0.04 -9.75
N PRO A 468 -24.72 0.54 -9.88
CA PRO A 468 -25.46 0.42 -11.12
C PRO A 468 -24.77 1.06 -12.34
N PHE A 469 -23.89 2.05 -12.13
CA PHE A 469 -23.08 2.61 -13.21
C PHE A 469 -22.10 1.57 -13.73
N MET A 470 -21.35 0.92 -12.85
CA MET A 470 -20.36 -0.06 -13.26
C MET A 470 -21.01 -1.30 -13.90
N ASN A 471 -22.14 -1.74 -13.38
CA ASN A 471 -22.92 -2.82 -14.00
C ASN A 471 -23.28 -2.51 -15.47
N ARG A 472 -23.66 -1.27 -15.78
CA ARG A 472 -23.94 -0.86 -17.17
C ARG A 472 -22.68 -0.82 -18.04
N ILE A 473 -21.54 -0.35 -17.48
CA ILE A 473 -20.27 -0.33 -18.22
C ILE A 473 -19.90 -1.75 -18.65
N ILE A 474 -19.99 -2.72 -17.74
CA ILE A 474 -19.66 -4.12 -18.02
C ILE A 474 -20.63 -4.73 -19.02
N GLN A 475 -21.94 -4.57 -18.82
CA GLN A 475 -22.97 -5.08 -19.73
C GLN A 475 -22.82 -4.56 -21.15
N ASN A 476 -22.37 -3.32 -21.30
CA ASN A 476 -22.16 -2.71 -22.61
C ASN A 476 -20.78 -3.03 -23.23
N ASN A 477 -19.84 -3.56 -22.44
CA ASN A 477 -18.47 -3.84 -22.88
C ASN A 477 -17.98 -5.21 -22.36
N PRO A 478 -18.70 -6.31 -22.60
CA PRO A 478 -18.41 -7.61 -21.98
C PRO A 478 -17.04 -8.18 -22.40
N ASP A 479 -16.56 -7.84 -23.58
CA ASP A 479 -15.25 -8.29 -24.07
C ASP A 479 -14.07 -7.59 -23.39
N HIS A 480 -14.31 -6.44 -22.75
CA HIS A 480 -13.29 -5.64 -22.09
C HIS A 480 -13.14 -5.96 -20.60
N TYR A 481 -14.10 -6.66 -19.98
CA TYR A 481 -14.10 -7.00 -18.57
C TYR A 481 -14.28 -8.50 -18.32
N PRO A 482 -13.42 -9.37 -18.86
CA PRO A 482 -13.64 -10.83 -18.80
C PRO A 482 -13.56 -11.41 -17.37
N GLU A 483 -12.88 -10.71 -16.44
CA GLU A 483 -12.70 -11.15 -15.06
C GLU A 483 -13.75 -10.56 -14.10
N MET A 484 -14.63 -9.68 -14.59
CA MET A 484 -15.62 -8.96 -13.79
C MET A 484 -17.02 -9.58 -13.78
N GLU A 485 -17.16 -10.88 -14.11
CA GLU A 485 -18.46 -11.57 -14.11
C GLU A 485 -19.13 -11.60 -12.72
N ASN A 486 -18.33 -11.55 -11.65
CA ASN A 486 -18.79 -11.51 -10.26
C ASN A 486 -18.41 -10.17 -9.66
N MET A 487 -19.23 -9.17 -9.92
CA MET A 487 -18.96 -7.80 -9.50
C MET A 487 -18.76 -7.67 -8.01
N PRO A 488 -17.73 -6.96 -7.66
CA PRO A 488 -17.46 -6.64 -6.29
C PRO A 488 -18.50 -5.66 -5.77
N ILE A 489 -18.80 -5.91 -4.60
CA ILE A 489 -19.56 -5.14 -3.67
C ILE A 489 -18.66 -4.07 -3.05
N ASN A 490 -19.22 -2.92 -2.78
CA ASN A 490 -18.53 -1.85 -2.06
C ASN A 490 -19.32 -1.40 -0.82
N ASN A 491 -18.67 -0.66 0.06
CA ASN A 491 -19.23 -0.18 1.32
C ASN A 491 -19.50 1.34 1.30
N HIS A 492 -19.51 1.97 0.12
CA HIS A 492 -19.68 3.42 -0.02
C HIS A 492 -20.81 3.80 -0.99
N MET A 493 -21.85 2.95 -1.06
CA MET A 493 -23.10 3.25 -1.76
C MET A 493 -24.17 3.76 -0.80
N TRP A 494 -24.87 4.83 -1.19
CA TRP A 494 -26.09 5.30 -0.52
C TRP A 494 -27.28 5.12 -1.43
N MET A 495 -28.31 4.42 -0.97
CA MET A 495 -29.47 4.07 -1.78
C MET A 495 -30.80 4.41 -1.09
N GLY A 496 -31.80 4.80 -1.90
CA GLY A 496 -33.16 5.06 -1.43
C GLY A 496 -34.20 4.93 -2.53
N LYS A 497 -35.45 4.64 -2.18
CA LYS A 497 -36.55 4.49 -3.14
C LYS A 497 -37.29 5.81 -3.31
N THR A 498 -37.62 6.16 -4.55
CA THR A 498 -38.35 7.41 -4.87
C THR A 498 -39.86 7.32 -4.57
N GLY A 499 -40.43 6.13 -4.60
CA GLY A 499 -41.86 5.97 -4.77
C GLY A 499 -42.35 6.37 -6.17
N LYS A 500 -43.64 6.40 -6.35
CA LYS A 500 -44.25 6.72 -7.66
C LYS A 500 -44.11 8.20 -7.99
N LEU A 501 -43.48 8.50 -9.14
CA LEU A 501 -43.29 9.86 -9.63
C LEU A 501 -44.33 10.23 -10.68
N ALA A 502 -44.60 11.52 -10.86
CA ALA A 502 -45.41 12.03 -11.98
C ALA A 502 -44.63 11.93 -13.30
N LYS A 503 -45.34 12.00 -14.43
CA LYS A 503 -44.67 12.19 -15.72
C LYS A 503 -44.15 13.63 -15.84
N GLY A 504 -42.97 13.79 -16.44
CA GLY A 504 -42.32 15.07 -16.62
C GLY A 504 -40.88 15.09 -16.10
N GLN A 505 -40.30 16.28 -15.98
CA GLN A 505 -38.96 16.48 -15.50
C GLN A 505 -38.91 16.48 -13.98
N HIS A 506 -37.85 15.87 -13.43
CA HIS A 506 -37.56 15.79 -12.01
C HIS A 506 -36.13 16.25 -11.73
N VAL A 507 -35.92 16.90 -10.61
CA VAL A 507 -34.61 17.44 -10.18
C VAL A 507 -34.15 16.76 -8.91
N LEU A 508 -33.06 16.02 -9.02
CA LEU A 508 -32.39 15.38 -7.93
C LEU A 508 -31.19 16.22 -7.48
N ARG A 509 -31.09 16.56 -6.19
CA ARG A 509 -29.93 17.26 -5.60
C ARG A 509 -29.33 16.41 -4.51
N VAL A 510 -28.05 16.18 -4.60
CA VAL A 510 -27.28 15.42 -3.60
C VAL A 510 -26.18 16.32 -3.03
N LYS A 511 -26.07 16.30 -1.71
CA LYS A 511 -24.96 16.92 -0.98
C LYS A 511 -24.29 15.86 -0.14
N VAL A 512 -22.97 15.77 -0.25
CA VAL A 512 -22.08 14.90 0.53
C VAL A 512 -21.22 15.75 1.45
N VAL A 513 -21.09 15.33 2.69
CA VAL A 513 -20.13 15.88 3.66
C VAL A 513 -19.28 14.72 4.13
N ASN A 514 -18.02 14.69 3.71
CA ASN A 514 -17.06 13.66 4.08
C ASN A 514 -16.49 13.90 5.48
N ASP A 515 -15.90 12.88 6.08
CA ASP A 515 -15.32 12.92 7.42
C ASP A 515 -14.14 13.88 7.56
N ASN A 516 -13.44 14.18 6.45
CA ASN A 516 -12.41 15.22 6.39
C ASN A 516 -12.99 16.66 6.33
N GLY A 517 -14.33 16.81 6.35
CA GLY A 517 -15.02 18.10 6.29
C GLY A 517 -15.26 18.66 4.88
N THR A 518 -14.82 17.97 3.82
CA THR A 518 -15.10 18.35 2.43
C THR A 518 -16.59 18.29 2.14
N VAL A 519 -17.14 19.34 1.50
CA VAL A 519 -18.56 19.44 1.15
C VAL A 519 -18.72 19.53 -0.36
N GLU A 520 -19.45 18.58 -0.93
CA GLU A 520 -19.69 18.50 -2.36
C GLU A 520 -21.17 18.44 -2.69
N LYS A 521 -21.53 18.90 -3.90
CA LYS A 521 -22.92 18.95 -4.35
C LYS A 521 -23.01 18.62 -5.82
N GLN A 522 -23.98 17.79 -6.18
CA GLN A 522 -24.35 17.53 -7.57
C GLN A 522 -25.86 17.69 -7.77
N VAL A 523 -26.24 18.07 -9.00
CA VAL A 523 -27.62 18.15 -9.44
C VAL A 523 -27.78 17.29 -10.69
N LYS A 524 -28.80 16.43 -10.69
CA LYS A 524 -29.15 15.59 -11.84
C LYS A 524 -30.59 15.83 -12.23
N ILE A 525 -30.82 16.06 -13.51
CA ILE A 525 -32.17 16.21 -14.08
C ILE A 525 -32.49 14.94 -14.86
N PHE A 526 -33.67 14.37 -14.67
CA PHE A 526 -34.16 13.22 -15.42
C PHE A 526 -35.63 13.39 -15.79
N GLU A 527 -36.11 12.67 -16.78
CA GLU A 527 -37.47 12.74 -17.32
C GLU A 527 -38.20 11.42 -17.11
N VAL A 528 -39.40 11.49 -16.53
CA VAL A 528 -40.35 10.36 -16.45
C VAL A 528 -41.33 10.45 -17.61
N PHE A 529 -41.40 9.42 -18.47
CA PHE A 529 -42.21 9.42 -19.70
C PHE A 529 -43.29 8.33 -19.75
#